data_706b8a705f177871049e7e257dc59655
#
_entry.id   706b8a705f177871049e7e257dc59655
#
_cell.length_a   1.000
_cell.length_b   1.000
_cell.length_c   1.000
_cell.angle_alpha   90.00
_cell.angle_beta   90.00
_cell.angle_gamma   90.00
#
_symmetry.space_group_name_H-M   'P 1'
#
loop_
_entity.id
_entity.type
_entity.pdbx_description
1 polymer ?
#
loop_
_entity_poly.entity_id
_entity_poly.type
_entity_poly.pdbx_seq_one_letter_code
_entity_poly.pdbx_strand_id
1 'polypeptide(L)'
;SSDLVALMTNKHYTKLAVQEKGILCPQGMLITENYNHNKINGMNFPVMIKPNTEGSSVGITQQNVCFSAEEACECLDKLLKDFSELVVEEYIKGADATCFLLGNQDKYVVDEVLLVKHHEKLFFDKEVIEMADHAEKRTQYIMAKDALSESVIEEIKGISKNAARTLHVRDIVRFDYRVTAENCIFFLEANTVPRVSDTSELGFICNYYKWNYSDILAQYIDSIIARINRD
;
A
#
# COMPACT_ATOMS: atom_id res chain seq x y z
N SER A 1 6.90 14.01 -11.85
CA SER A 1 8.00 13.67 -12.77
C SER A 1 8.27 12.17 -12.75
N SER A 2 8.99 11.66 -13.75
CA SER A 2 9.43 10.26 -13.81
C SER A 2 10.22 9.85 -12.57
N ASP A 3 11.02 10.77 -12.01
CA ASP A 3 11.86 10.51 -10.83
C ASP A 3 11.03 10.30 -9.56
N LEU A 4 9.92 11.02 -9.40
CA LEU A 4 9.00 10.82 -8.28
C LEU A 4 8.26 9.46 -8.39
N VAL A 5 7.85 9.09 -9.60
CA VAL A 5 7.24 7.77 -9.82
C VAL A 5 8.24 6.67 -9.50
N ALA A 6 9.48 6.78 -9.97
CA ALA A 6 10.55 5.84 -9.66
C ALA A 6 10.84 5.75 -8.15
N LEU A 7 10.89 6.89 -7.45
CA LEU A 7 11.04 6.91 -5.99
C LEU A 7 9.90 6.17 -5.29
N MET A 8 8.66 6.46 -5.67
CA MET A 8 7.49 5.87 -5.01
C MET A 8 7.26 4.40 -5.35
N THR A 9 7.77 3.93 -6.49
CA THR A 9 7.81 2.50 -6.81
C THR A 9 8.77 1.75 -5.90
N ASN A 10 9.84 2.42 -5.42
CA ASN A 10 10.79 1.85 -4.48
C ASN A 10 10.23 1.89 -3.05
N LYS A 11 9.79 0.73 -2.54
CA LYS A 11 9.16 0.60 -1.22
C LYS A 11 10.05 1.05 -0.07
N HIS A 12 11.35 0.74 -0.15
CA HIS A 12 12.30 1.09 0.89
C HIS A 12 12.48 2.61 1.01
N TYR A 13 12.78 3.29 -0.09
CA TYR A 13 12.99 4.74 -0.06
C TYR A 13 11.71 5.51 0.21
N THR A 14 10.57 5.06 -0.29
CA THR A 14 9.27 5.65 0.04
C THR A 14 9.00 5.61 1.54
N LYS A 15 9.26 4.47 2.19
CA LYS A 15 9.10 4.34 3.65
C LYS A 15 10.03 5.26 4.42
N LEU A 16 11.31 5.33 4.05
CA LEU A 16 12.25 6.26 4.68
C LEU A 16 11.74 7.71 4.60
N ALA A 17 11.25 8.13 3.42
CA ALA A 17 10.75 9.48 3.24
C ALA A 17 9.53 9.80 4.11
N VAL A 18 8.59 8.87 4.25
CA VAL A 18 7.39 9.10 5.08
C VAL A 18 7.67 8.94 6.57
N GLN A 19 8.61 8.07 6.97
CA GLN A 19 9.07 7.92 8.35
C GLN A 19 9.69 9.21 8.92
N GLU A 20 10.41 9.98 8.10
CA GLU A 20 10.93 11.31 8.49
C GLU A 20 9.83 12.30 8.89
N LYS A 21 8.58 12.03 8.52
CA LYS A 21 7.39 12.80 8.90
C LYS A 21 6.57 12.15 10.03
N GLY A 22 7.15 11.15 10.69
CA GLY A 22 6.51 10.44 11.81
C GLY A 22 5.46 9.44 11.38
N ILE A 23 5.36 9.06 10.10
CA ILE A 23 4.45 8.03 9.64
C ILE A 23 5.02 6.66 9.99
N LEU A 24 4.24 5.86 10.71
CA LEU A 24 4.64 4.54 11.17
C LEU A 24 4.74 3.57 9.98
N CYS A 25 5.87 2.87 9.86
CA CYS A 25 6.11 1.82 8.87
C CYS A 25 6.62 0.55 9.56
N PRO A 26 6.43 -0.63 8.98
CA PRO A 26 7.11 -1.84 9.45
C PRO A 26 8.62 -1.63 9.48
N GLN A 27 9.29 -2.06 10.53
CA GLN A 27 10.74 -2.04 10.58
C GLN A 27 11.31 -3.04 9.58
N GLY A 28 12.30 -2.63 8.81
CA GLY A 28 12.83 -3.48 7.76
C GLY A 28 14.13 -2.94 7.15
N MET A 29 14.66 -3.69 6.20
CA MET A 29 15.88 -3.36 5.50
C MET A 29 15.80 -3.71 4.02
N LEU A 30 16.58 -3.00 3.22
CA LEU A 30 16.83 -3.34 1.83
C LEU A 30 17.90 -4.44 1.75
N ILE A 31 17.63 -5.44 0.95
CA ILE A 31 18.52 -6.57 0.65
C ILE A 31 18.83 -6.56 -0.83
N THR A 32 20.12 -6.69 -1.14
CA THR A 32 20.66 -6.85 -2.50
C THR A 32 21.49 -8.12 -2.58
N GLU A 33 22.01 -8.45 -3.74
CA GLU A 33 23.00 -9.53 -3.90
C GLU A 33 24.13 -9.37 -2.87
N ASN A 34 24.67 -10.50 -2.38
CA ASN A 34 25.74 -10.56 -1.38
C ASN A 34 25.36 -9.99 0.01
N TYR A 35 24.11 -10.09 0.41
CA TYR A 35 23.69 -9.67 1.74
C TYR A 35 24.33 -10.52 2.86
N ASN A 36 24.46 -9.92 4.05
CA ASN A 36 25.00 -10.61 5.22
C ASN A 36 23.88 -11.32 5.96
N HIS A 37 23.88 -12.66 5.96
CA HIS A 37 22.91 -13.51 6.68
C HIS A 37 22.78 -13.16 8.16
N ASN A 38 23.85 -12.71 8.83
CA ASN A 38 23.79 -12.31 10.24
C ASN A 38 22.83 -11.15 10.53
N LYS A 39 22.55 -10.30 9.53
CA LYS A 39 21.57 -9.22 9.69
C LYS A 39 20.14 -9.75 9.83
N ILE A 40 19.85 -10.88 9.21
CA ILE A 40 18.52 -11.50 9.27
C ILE A 40 18.30 -12.13 10.67
N ASN A 41 19.32 -12.70 11.27
CA ASN A 41 19.22 -13.31 12.60
C ASN A 41 18.81 -12.32 13.72
N GLY A 42 19.02 -11.03 13.52
CA GLY A 42 18.64 -9.97 14.47
C GLY A 42 17.23 -9.41 14.30
N MET A 43 16.45 -9.92 13.36
CA MET A 43 15.08 -9.43 13.12
C MET A 43 14.05 -10.08 14.04
N ASN A 44 12.96 -9.36 14.29
CA ASN A 44 11.78 -9.91 14.97
C ASN A 44 10.92 -10.67 13.96
N PHE A 45 10.72 -11.95 14.20
CA PHE A 45 9.88 -12.81 13.36
C PHE A 45 8.42 -12.82 13.84
N PRO A 46 7.43 -13.00 12.92
CA PRO A 46 7.60 -13.27 11.49
C PRO A 46 7.98 -12.01 10.69
N VAL A 47 8.70 -12.23 9.58
CA VAL A 47 9.04 -11.19 8.60
C VAL A 47 8.36 -11.44 7.27
N MET A 48 8.16 -10.36 6.50
CA MET A 48 7.67 -10.39 5.13
C MET A 48 8.79 -10.00 4.17
N ILE A 49 9.01 -10.82 3.14
CA ILE A 49 10.00 -10.57 2.09
C ILE A 49 9.27 -10.27 0.79
N LYS A 50 9.61 -9.17 0.15
CA LYS A 50 8.96 -8.76 -1.10
C LYS A 50 9.91 -7.99 -2.03
N PRO A 51 9.69 -8.06 -3.35
CA PRO A 51 10.43 -7.25 -4.30
C PRO A 51 10.26 -5.75 -3.98
N ASN A 52 11.37 -5.01 -4.03
CA ASN A 52 11.41 -3.60 -3.64
C ASN A 52 10.63 -2.70 -4.62
N THR A 53 10.68 -3.00 -5.91
CA THR A 53 10.16 -2.14 -6.98
C THR A 53 8.94 -2.69 -7.71
N GLU A 54 8.44 -3.87 -7.33
CA GLU A 54 7.29 -4.50 -7.96
C GLU A 54 5.97 -4.09 -7.27
N GLY A 55 4.90 -4.03 -8.06
CA GLY A 55 3.52 -3.82 -7.60
C GLY A 55 2.63 -5.02 -7.86
N SER A 56 1.34 -4.90 -7.55
CA SER A 56 0.30 -5.91 -7.87
C SER A 56 0.61 -7.33 -7.36
N SER A 57 1.22 -7.44 -6.19
CA SER A 57 1.62 -8.72 -5.56
C SER A 57 2.59 -9.56 -6.42
N VAL A 58 3.31 -8.97 -7.38
CA VAL A 58 4.33 -9.68 -8.15
C VAL A 58 5.45 -10.16 -7.22
N GLY A 59 5.79 -11.44 -7.30
CA GLY A 59 6.80 -12.08 -6.45
C GLY A 59 6.36 -12.31 -5.00
N ILE A 60 5.07 -12.11 -4.69
CA ILE A 60 4.48 -12.36 -3.36
C ILE A 60 3.70 -13.66 -3.38
N THR A 61 4.05 -14.56 -2.47
CA THR A 61 3.34 -15.80 -2.17
C THR A 61 3.27 -15.99 -0.66
N GLN A 62 2.50 -16.95 -0.18
CA GLN A 62 2.45 -17.27 1.24
C GLN A 62 3.83 -17.64 1.84
N GLN A 63 4.74 -18.15 1.02
CA GLN A 63 6.12 -18.50 1.43
C GLN A 63 6.99 -17.28 1.72
N ASN A 64 6.54 -16.07 1.39
CA ASN A 64 7.26 -14.83 1.66
C ASN A 64 7.09 -14.35 3.13
N VAL A 65 6.16 -14.95 3.87
CA VAL A 65 6.04 -14.76 5.32
C VAL A 65 6.88 -15.83 6.01
N CYS A 66 8.00 -15.42 6.59
CA CYS A 66 9.00 -16.30 7.18
C CYS A 66 8.97 -16.19 8.70
N PHE A 67 9.00 -17.32 9.38
CA PHE A 67 8.88 -17.41 10.84
C PHE A 67 10.23 -17.67 11.54
N SER A 68 11.28 -17.89 10.75
CA SER A 68 12.65 -18.08 11.24
C SER A 68 13.67 -17.45 10.32
N ALA A 69 14.90 -17.29 10.79
CA ALA A 69 15.99 -16.78 9.98
C ALA A 69 16.37 -17.73 8.85
N GLU A 70 16.25 -19.04 9.06
CA GLU A 70 16.49 -20.06 8.05
C GLU A 70 15.49 -19.92 6.90
N GLU A 71 14.19 -19.87 7.21
CA GLU A 71 13.13 -19.66 6.21
C GLU A 71 13.35 -18.34 5.43
N ALA A 72 13.73 -17.26 6.13
CA ALA A 72 13.98 -15.97 5.51
C ALA A 72 15.18 -16.02 4.56
N CYS A 73 16.29 -16.68 4.94
CA CYS A 73 17.44 -16.84 4.06
C CYS A 73 17.11 -17.68 2.81
N GLU A 74 16.39 -18.79 2.96
CA GLU A 74 15.94 -19.61 1.83
C GLU A 74 15.04 -18.82 0.88
N CYS A 75 14.11 -18.02 1.42
CA CYS A 75 13.22 -17.17 0.63
C CYS A 75 14.02 -16.09 -0.11
N LEU A 76 14.98 -15.43 0.55
CA LEU A 76 15.85 -14.43 -0.05
C LEU A 76 16.67 -15.01 -1.20
N ASP A 77 17.33 -16.15 -0.98
CA ASP A 77 18.17 -16.82 -1.98
C ASP A 77 17.36 -17.26 -3.21
N LYS A 78 16.09 -17.57 -3.01
CA LYS A 78 15.17 -17.88 -4.10
C LYS A 78 14.78 -16.63 -4.89
N LEU A 79 14.33 -15.57 -4.20
CA LEU A 79 13.82 -14.36 -4.83
C LEU A 79 14.93 -13.50 -5.48
N LEU A 80 16.15 -13.51 -4.94
CA LEU A 80 17.29 -12.78 -5.52
C LEU A 80 17.75 -13.34 -6.87
N LYS A 81 17.25 -14.50 -7.30
CA LYS A 81 17.48 -15.01 -8.65
C LYS A 81 16.69 -14.25 -9.72
N ASP A 82 15.54 -13.71 -9.32
CA ASP A 82 14.59 -13.04 -10.22
C ASP A 82 14.54 -11.53 -9.98
N PHE A 83 14.88 -11.06 -8.76
CA PHE A 83 14.79 -9.66 -8.35
C PHE A 83 16.12 -9.18 -7.78
N SER A 84 16.61 -8.02 -8.23
CA SER A 84 17.89 -7.45 -7.78
C SER A 84 17.83 -6.83 -6.38
N GLU A 85 16.63 -6.41 -5.94
CA GLU A 85 16.38 -5.75 -4.67
C GLU A 85 15.15 -6.31 -3.98
N LEU A 86 15.29 -6.66 -2.73
CA LEU A 86 14.22 -7.14 -1.86
C LEU A 86 14.12 -6.28 -0.61
N VAL A 87 12.91 -6.13 -0.07
CA VAL A 87 12.67 -5.58 1.27
C VAL A 87 12.32 -6.73 2.19
N VAL A 88 13.04 -6.83 3.31
CA VAL A 88 12.68 -7.69 4.44
C VAL A 88 12.15 -6.79 5.54
N GLU A 89 10.95 -7.02 6.00
CA GLU A 89 10.29 -6.18 7.01
C GLU A 89 9.46 -7.01 7.98
N GLU A 90 9.17 -6.47 9.15
CA GLU A 90 8.25 -7.09 10.10
C GLU A 90 6.92 -7.39 9.42
N TYR A 91 6.39 -8.58 9.64
CA TYR A 91 5.02 -8.89 9.22
C TYR A 91 4.05 -8.33 10.25
N ILE A 92 3.32 -7.29 9.86
CA ILE A 92 2.31 -6.68 10.72
C ILE A 92 0.99 -7.45 10.58
N LYS A 93 0.50 -7.99 11.69
CA LYS A 93 -0.83 -8.60 11.75
C LYS A 93 -1.90 -7.52 11.75
N GLY A 94 -2.96 -7.71 10.98
CA GLY A 94 -4.03 -6.71 10.91
C GLY A 94 -4.87 -6.79 9.66
N ALA A 95 -5.70 -5.78 9.47
CA ALA A 95 -6.52 -5.59 8.28
C ALA A 95 -5.75 -4.82 7.20
N ASP A 96 -5.89 -5.23 5.95
CA ASP A 96 -5.42 -4.44 4.82
C ASP A 96 -6.40 -3.30 4.56
N ALA A 97 -5.89 -2.08 4.67
CA ALA A 97 -6.61 -0.86 4.37
C ALA A 97 -5.95 -0.12 3.19
N THR A 98 -6.75 0.48 2.35
CA THR A 98 -6.27 1.30 1.25
C THR A 98 -6.99 2.65 1.26
N CYS A 99 -6.22 3.75 1.18
CA CYS A 99 -6.76 5.09 1.05
C CYS A 99 -6.57 5.58 -0.39
N PHE A 100 -7.69 5.85 -1.06
CA PHE A 100 -7.72 6.36 -2.43
C PHE A 100 -7.91 7.87 -2.41
N LEU A 101 -6.93 8.60 -2.92
CA LEU A 101 -6.97 10.06 -3.04
C LEU A 101 -7.04 10.45 -4.50
N LEU A 102 -8.06 11.24 -4.86
CA LEU A 102 -8.26 11.80 -6.19
C LEU A 102 -8.45 13.31 -6.06
N GLY A 103 -7.50 14.09 -6.54
CA GLY A 103 -7.50 15.55 -6.43
C GLY A 103 -6.17 16.13 -5.99
N ASN A 104 -6.13 17.40 -5.61
CA ASN A 104 -4.90 18.13 -5.31
C ASN A 104 -5.05 19.08 -4.12
N GLN A 105 -3.96 19.28 -3.37
CA GLN A 105 -3.80 20.37 -2.39
C GLN A 105 -4.97 20.47 -1.39
N ASP A 106 -5.28 19.36 -0.73
CA ASP A 106 -6.38 19.24 0.25
C ASP A 106 -7.80 19.44 -0.33
N LYS A 107 -7.92 19.54 -1.65
CA LYS A 107 -9.18 19.53 -2.40
C LYS A 107 -9.31 18.21 -3.14
N TYR A 108 -9.65 17.18 -2.40
CA TYR A 108 -9.87 15.86 -2.98
C TYR A 108 -11.32 15.72 -3.44
N VAL A 109 -11.50 15.25 -4.67
CA VAL A 109 -12.79 14.81 -5.22
C VAL A 109 -13.22 13.50 -4.55
N VAL A 110 -12.21 12.64 -4.28
CA VAL A 110 -12.37 11.41 -3.52
C VAL A 110 -11.24 11.32 -2.50
N ASP A 111 -11.56 11.04 -1.22
CA ASP A 111 -10.64 10.71 -0.15
C ASP A 111 -11.26 9.61 0.72
N GLU A 112 -11.30 8.41 0.20
CA GLU A 112 -12.00 7.30 0.82
C GLU A 112 -11.07 6.17 1.23
N VAL A 113 -11.44 5.51 2.33
CA VAL A 113 -10.71 4.36 2.86
C VAL A 113 -11.53 3.10 2.66
N LEU A 114 -10.89 2.11 2.09
CA LEU A 114 -11.43 0.77 1.89
C LEU A 114 -10.65 -0.24 2.73
N LEU A 115 -11.28 -1.33 3.09
CA LEU A 115 -10.62 -2.53 3.58
C LEU A 115 -10.69 -3.62 2.52
N VAL A 116 -9.69 -4.49 2.52
CA VAL A 116 -9.63 -5.64 1.63
C VAL A 116 -9.95 -6.89 2.42
N LYS A 117 -11.03 -7.59 2.03
CA LYS A 117 -11.33 -8.95 2.49
C LYS A 117 -10.63 -9.96 1.60
N HIS A 118 -10.09 -11.00 2.20
CA HIS A 118 -9.55 -12.15 1.50
C HIS A 118 -10.15 -13.42 2.13
N HIS A 119 -10.81 -14.25 1.33
CA HIS A 119 -11.54 -15.43 1.82
C HIS A 119 -12.45 -15.14 3.03
N GLU A 120 -13.25 -14.08 2.95
CA GLU A 120 -14.14 -13.60 4.02
C GLU A 120 -13.44 -13.10 5.30
N LYS A 121 -12.10 -13.11 5.38
CA LYS A 121 -11.32 -12.54 6.48
C LYS A 121 -10.98 -11.08 6.22
N LEU A 122 -11.05 -10.27 7.27
CA LEU A 122 -10.56 -8.88 7.28
C LEU A 122 -9.20 -8.76 7.96
N PHE A 123 -8.95 -9.56 8.99
CA PHE A 123 -7.69 -9.55 9.73
C PHE A 123 -6.83 -10.74 9.32
N PHE A 124 -5.57 -10.45 9.00
CA PHE A 124 -4.56 -11.42 8.60
C PHE A 124 -3.55 -11.62 9.73
N ASP A 125 -3.38 -12.87 10.16
CA ASP A 125 -2.39 -13.25 11.15
C ASP A 125 -1.05 -13.68 10.55
N LYS A 126 -1.11 -14.26 9.36
CA LYS A 126 0.04 -14.77 8.61
C LYS A 126 -0.21 -14.84 7.11
N GLU A 127 -1.41 -14.53 6.68
CA GLU A 127 -1.80 -14.62 5.28
C GLU A 127 -1.32 -13.39 4.49
N VAL A 128 -1.09 -13.57 3.21
CA VAL A 128 -0.85 -12.51 2.23
C VAL A 128 -1.81 -12.64 1.06
N ILE A 129 -2.03 -11.54 0.36
CA ILE A 129 -2.81 -11.52 -0.89
C ILE A 129 -1.84 -11.75 -2.03
N GLU A 130 -2.00 -12.85 -2.74
CA GLU A 130 -1.20 -13.23 -3.88
C GLU A 130 -1.77 -12.63 -5.18
N MET A 131 -0.98 -12.57 -6.24
CA MET A 131 -1.44 -12.11 -7.55
C MET A 131 -2.61 -12.97 -8.07
N ALA A 132 -2.59 -14.28 -7.81
CA ALA A 132 -3.66 -15.20 -8.18
C ALA A 132 -5.00 -14.87 -7.50
N ASP A 133 -4.97 -14.34 -6.27
CA ASP A 133 -6.20 -13.98 -5.53
C ASP A 133 -6.95 -12.83 -6.19
N HIS A 134 -6.22 -11.88 -6.78
CA HIS A 134 -6.81 -10.81 -7.58
C HIS A 134 -7.42 -11.34 -8.88
N ALA A 135 -6.72 -12.24 -9.57
CA ALA A 135 -7.18 -12.83 -10.82
C ALA A 135 -8.43 -13.72 -10.61
N GLU A 136 -8.48 -14.45 -9.51
CA GLU A 136 -9.56 -15.37 -9.17
C GLU A 136 -10.69 -14.71 -8.36
N LYS A 137 -10.63 -13.37 -8.17
CA LYS A 137 -11.62 -12.57 -7.41
C LYS A 137 -11.84 -13.07 -5.98
N ARG A 138 -10.77 -13.55 -5.34
CA ARG A 138 -10.81 -13.96 -3.92
C ARG A 138 -10.72 -12.78 -2.96
N THR A 139 -10.42 -11.59 -3.48
CA THR A 139 -10.42 -10.34 -2.73
C THR A 139 -11.70 -9.55 -3.00
N GLN A 140 -12.21 -8.89 -1.95
CA GLN A 140 -13.36 -8.01 -2.02
C GLN A 140 -13.07 -6.72 -1.26
N TYR A 141 -13.56 -5.60 -1.79
CA TYR A 141 -13.52 -4.33 -1.07
C TYR A 141 -14.74 -4.19 -0.17
N ILE A 142 -14.54 -3.59 0.99
CA ILE A 142 -15.59 -3.03 1.83
C ILE A 142 -15.22 -1.60 2.19
N MET A 143 -16.22 -0.75 2.42
CA MET A 143 -15.96 0.59 2.96
C MET A 143 -15.44 0.47 4.39
N ALA A 144 -14.35 1.19 4.72
CA ALA A 144 -13.78 1.13 6.05
C ALA A 144 -14.76 1.53 7.14
N LYS A 145 -15.70 2.44 6.86
CA LYS A 145 -16.75 2.89 7.79
C LYS A 145 -17.73 1.78 8.21
N ASP A 146 -17.77 0.66 7.49
CA ASP A 146 -18.60 -0.47 7.83
C ASP A 146 -17.91 -1.42 8.85
N ALA A 147 -16.62 -1.17 9.17
CA ALA A 147 -15.83 -2.07 10.03
C ALA A 147 -14.85 -1.35 10.99
N LEU A 148 -14.45 -0.12 10.72
CA LEU A 148 -13.56 0.66 11.57
C LEU A 148 -14.29 1.88 12.18
N SER A 149 -13.78 2.38 13.30
CA SER A 149 -14.27 3.63 13.89
C SER A 149 -13.92 4.84 13.01
N GLU A 150 -14.75 5.87 13.09
CA GLU A 150 -14.53 7.14 12.37
C GLU A 150 -13.16 7.75 12.70
N SER A 151 -12.73 7.66 13.97
CA SER A 151 -11.42 8.18 14.39
C SER A 151 -10.26 7.52 13.67
N VAL A 152 -10.29 6.20 13.48
CA VAL A 152 -9.25 5.46 12.75
C VAL A 152 -9.27 5.82 11.26
N ILE A 153 -10.45 5.98 10.67
CA ILE A 153 -10.59 6.37 9.27
C ILE A 153 -10.02 7.77 9.03
N GLU A 154 -10.37 8.73 9.87
CA GLU A 154 -9.84 10.10 9.75
C GLU A 154 -8.33 10.16 10.01
N GLU A 155 -7.79 9.32 10.89
CA GLU A 155 -6.35 9.17 11.06
C GLU A 155 -5.67 8.64 9.80
N ILE A 156 -6.22 7.58 9.16
CA ILE A 156 -5.71 7.06 7.87
C ILE A 156 -5.73 8.14 6.80
N LYS A 157 -6.84 8.89 6.67
CA LYS A 157 -6.95 10.01 5.73
C LYS A 157 -5.93 11.11 6.01
N GLY A 158 -5.74 11.46 7.28
CA GLY A 158 -4.73 12.43 7.72
C GLY A 158 -3.30 12.01 7.37
N ILE A 159 -2.95 10.76 7.67
CA ILE A 159 -1.66 10.15 7.32
C ILE A 159 -1.48 10.17 5.80
N SER A 160 -2.50 9.78 5.03
CA SER A 160 -2.47 9.74 3.56
C SER A 160 -2.24 11.12 2.95
N LYS A 161 -2.93 12.14 3.43
CA LYS A 161 -2.74 13.54 2.99
C LYS A 161 -1.33 14.05 3.35
N ASN A 162 -0.80 13.68 4.51
CA ASN A 162 0.58 14.00 4.90
C ASN A 162 1.60 13.27 4.01
N ALA A 163 1.41 11.98 3.75
CA ALA A 163 2.26 11.21 2.84
C ALA A 163 2.23 11.81 1.41
N ALA A 164 1.04 12.17 0.90
CA ALA A 164 0.91 12.79 -0.42
C ALA A 164 1.68 14.11 -0.52
N ARG A 165 1.63 14.96 0.52
CA ARG A 165 2.43 16.19 0.59
C ARG A 165 3.93 15.90 0.65
N THR A 166 4.35 14.96 1.49
CA THR A 166 5.76 14.57 1.68
C THR A 166 6.37 14.03 0.40
N LEU A 167 5.61 13.20 -0.31
CA LEU A 167 6.03 12.57 -1.56
C LEU A 167 5.74 13.43 -2.80
N HIS A 168 5.25 14.67 -2.62
CA HIS A 168 4.86 15.57 -3.72
C HIS A 168 3.93 14.92 -4.74
N VAL A 169 3.03 14.06 -4.28
CA VAL A 169 2.03 13.40 -5.14
C VAL A 169 1.04 14.43 -5.67
N ARG A 170 0.68 14.28 -6.93
CA ARG A 170 -0.32 15.10 -7.62
C ARG A 170 -1.39 14.21 -8.24
N ASP A 171 -2.59 14.72 -8.26
CA ASP A 171 -3.75 14.24 -9.00
C ASP A 171 -4.35 12.94 -8.48
N ILE A 172 -3.60 11.85 -8.38
CA ILE A 172 -4.12 10.54 -7.97
C ILE A 172 -3.05 9.73 -7.23
N VAL A 173 -3.47 9.02 -6.20
CA VAL A 173 -2.65 8.02 -5.49
C VAL A 173 -3.52 7.07 -4.70
N ARG A 174 -3.03 5.86 -4.50
CA ARG A 174 -3.52 4.92 -3.51
C ARG A 174 -2.38 4.62 -2.52
N PHE A 175 -2.66 4.77 -1.25
CA PHE A 175 -1.76 4.35 -0.18
C PHE A 175 -2.30 3.12 0.50
N ASP A 176 -1.43 2.13 0.70
CA ASP A 176 -1.80 0.87 1.31
C ASP A 176 -1.24 0.79 2.73
N TYR A 177 -2.06 0.31 3.66
CA TYR A 177 -1.79 0.27 5.09
C TYR A 177 -2.10 -1.10 5.68
N ARG A 178 -1.49 -1.39 6.84
CA ARG A 178 -1.93 -2.45 7.74
C ARG A 178 -2.43 -1.81 9.02
N VAL A 179 -3.67 -2.12 9.39
CA VAL A 179 -4.32 -1.64 10.63
C VAL A 179 -4.38 -2.79 11.61
N THR A 180 -3.71 -2.68 12.76
CA THR A 180 -3.69 -3.73 13.78
C THR A 180 -4.99 -3.76 14.59
N ALA A 181 -5.17 -4.81 15.40
CA ALA A 181 -6.32 -4.93 16.31
C ALA A 181 -6.36 -3.78 17.36
N GLU A 182 -5.20 -3.21 17.68
CA GLU A 182 -5.03 -2.06 18.58
C GLU A 182 -5.19 -0.72 17.86
N ASN A 183 -5.60 -0.73 16.59
CA ASN A 183 -5.74 0.44 15.70
C ASN A 183 -4.42 1.16 15.38
N CYS A 184 -3.26 0.50 15.50
CA CYS A 184 -2.02 1.06 14.97
C CYS A 184 -2.02 0.97 13.44
N ILE A 185 -1.68 2.08 12.78
CA ILE A 185 -1.72 2.21 11.32
C ILE A 185 -0.30 2.20 10.77
N PHE A 186 0.06 1.15 10.04
CA PHE A 186 1.37 1.01 9.40
C PHE A 186 1.26 1.27 7.90
N PHE A 187 2.00 2.25 7.41
CA PHE A 187 2.14 2.51 5.97
C PHE A 187 2.93 1.38 5.30
N LEU A 188 2.39 0.80 4.25
CA LEU A 188 3.03 -0.30 3.50
C LEU A 188 3.64 0.16 2.20
N GLU A 189 2.88 0.86 1.37
CA GLU A 189 3.35 1.34 0.05
C GLU A 189 2.50 2.46 -0.52
N ALA A 190 3.04 3.13 -1.56
CA ALA A 190 2.36 4.12 -2.37
C ALA A 190 2.20 3.59 -3.81
N ASN A 191 0.97 3.58 -4.31
CA ASN A 191 0.69 3.29 -5.70
C ASN A 191 0.31 4.59 -6.42
N THR A 192 1.20 5.09 -7.26
CA THR A 192 1.08 6.38 -7.96
C THR A 192 0.33 6.31 -9.28
N VAL A 193 0.07 5.11 -9.76
CA VAL A 193 -0.72 4.84 -10.96
C VAL A 193 -1.78 3.78 -10.61
N PRO A 194 -2.69 4.09 -9.65
CA PRO A 194 -3.75 3.16 -9.31
C PRO A 194 -4.67 2.99 -10.51
N ARG A 195 -5.26 1.82 -10.60
CA ARG A 195 -6.19 1.51 -11.69
C ARG A 195 -7.43 2.39 -11.60
N VAL A 196 -7.74 3.09 -12.69
CA VAL A 196 -8.95 3.90 -12.85
C VAL A 196 -9.90 3.17 -13.79
N SER A 197 -10.87 2.48 -13.23
CA SER A 197 -11.92 1.76 -13.97
C SER A 197 -13.16 1.59 -13.10
N ASP A 198 -14.26 1.22 -13.70
CA ASP A 198 -15.53 0.90 -13.01
C ASP A 198 -15.45 -0.35 -12.11
N THR A 199 -14.44 -1.18 -12.31
CA THR A 199 -14.16 -2.40 -11.52
C THR A 199 -12.99 -2.25 -10.53
N SER A 200 -12.42 -1.04 -10.41
CA SER A 200 -11.35 -0.72 -9.45
C SER A 200 -11.91 -0.18 -8.13
N GLU A 201 -11.02 0.22 -7.23
CA GLU A 201 -11.36 0.90 -5.98
C GLU A 201 -12.27 2.11 -6.22
N LEU A 202 -11.95 2.93 -7.22
CA LEU A 202 -12.78 4.09 -7.58
C LEU A 202 -14.18 3.67 -8.03
N GLY A 203 -14.29 2.63 -8.86
CA GLY A 203 -15.58 2.09 -9.29
C GLY A 203 -16.39 1.55 -8.10
N PHE A 204 -15.74 0.85 -7.17
CA PHE A 204 -16.39 0.39 -5.94
C PHE A 204 -16.91 1.56 -5.10
N ILE A 205 -16.12 2.62 -4.88
CA ILE A 205 -16.51 3.82 -4.15
C ILE A 205 -17.71 4.49 -4.81
N CYS A 206 -17.66 4.70 -6.13
CA CYS A 206 -18.77 5.29 -6.88
C CYS A 206 -20.07 4.46 -6.74
N ASN A 207 -19.97 3.15 -6.87
CA ASN A 207 -21.12 2.26 -6.71
C ASN A 207 -21.72 2.30 -5.30
N TYR A 208 -20.88 2.32 -4.27
CA TYR A 208 -21.31 2.39 -2.87
C TYR A 208 -22.09 3.67 -2.58
N TYR A 209 -21.59 4.83 -3.03
CA TYR A 209 -22.23 6.13 -2.81
C TYR A 209 -23.29 6.47 -3.86
N LYS A 210 -23.48 5.62 -4.87
CA LYS A 210 -24.36 5.88 -6.02
C LYS A 210 -23.95 7.14 -6.79
N TRP A 211 -22.64 7.41 -6.84
CA TRP A 211 -22.10 8.50 -7.64
C TRP A 211 -22.00 8.07 -9.10
N ASN A 212 -22.22 9.02 -9.99
CA ASN A 212 -21.96 8.77 -11.40
C ASN A 212 -20.43 8.77 -11.64
N TYR A 213 -19.91 7.63 -12.10
CA TYR A 213 -18.47 7.44 -12.33
C TYR A 213 -17.90 8.48 -13.33
N SER A 214 -18.65 8.79 -14.40
CA SER A 214 -18.21 9.78 -15.41
C SER A 214 -18.15 11.19 -14.84
N ASP A 215 -19.05 11.56 -13.91
CA ASP A 215 -19.05 12.86 -13.27
C ASP A 215 -17.86 13.02 -12.33
N ILE A 216 -17.47 11.95 -11.62
CA ILE A 216 -16.26 11.93 -10.77
C ILE A 216 -15.01 12.08 -11.64
N LEU A 217 -14.95 11.41 -12.79
CA LEU A 217 -13.83 11.56 -13.73
C LEU A 217 -13.77 12.98 -14.33
N ALA A 218 -14.92 13.59 -14.64
CA ALA A 218 -14.95 14.98 -15.12
C ALA A 218 -14.40 15.95 -14.06
N GLN A 219 -14.84 15.83 -12.79
CA GLN A 219 -14.33 16.64 -11.69
C GLN A 219 -12.82 16.43 -11.47
N TYR A 220 -12.33 15.22 -11.65
CA TYR A 220 -10.90 14.91 -11.61
C TYR A 220 -10.12 15.63 -12.71
N ILE A 221 -10.60 15.56 -13.94
CA ILE A 221 -9.99 16.29 -15.09
C ILE A 221 -9.99 17.79 -14.81
N ASP A 222 -11.10 18.36 -14.33
CA ASP A 222 -11.19 19.78 -13.98
C ASP A 222 -10.16 20.15 -12.89
N SER A 223 -9.93 19.29 -11.91
CA SER A 223 -8.92 19.51 -10.88
C SER A 223 -7.49 19.54 -11.44
N ILE A 224 -7.18 18.69 -12.43
CA ILE A 224 -5.89 18.68 -13.14
C ILE A 224 -5.72 19.98 -13.93
N ILE A 225 -6.73 20.37 -14.72
CA ILE A 225 -6.71 21.60 -15.53
C ILE A 225 -6.51 22.82 -14.61
N ALA A 226 -7.25 22.89 -13.51
CA ALA A 226 -7.13 23.97 -12.55
C ALA A 226 -5.74 24.05 -11.89
N ARG A 227 -5.03 22.93 -11.73
CA ARG A 227 -3.65 22.90 -11.26
C ARG A 227 -2.69 23.40 -12.34
N ILE A 228 -2.78 22.87 -13.55
CA ILE A 228 -1.90 23.25 -14.67
C ILE A 228 -1.96 24.75 -14.95
N ASN A 229 -3.15 25.36 -14.81
CA ASN A 229 -3.32 26.80 -15.02
C ASN A 229 -2.76 27.67 -13.88
N ARG A 230 -2.31 27.07 -12.75
CA ARG A 230 -1.71 27.78 -11.61
C ARG A 230 -0.20 27.67 -11.56
N ASP A 231 0.35 26.58 -12.09
CA ASP A 231 1.81 26.32 -12.19
C ASP A 231 2.39 27.06 -13.42
#